data_721f022ae6054ab746d9d759a0798eaf
#
_entry.id   721f022ae6054ab746d9d759a0798eaf
#
_cell.length_a   1.000
_cell.length_b   1.000
_cell.length_c   1.000
_cell.angle_alpha   90.00
_cell.angle_beta   90.00
_cell.angle_gamma   90.00
#
_symmetry.space_group_name_H-M   'P 1'
#
loop_
_entity.id
_entity.type
_entity.pdbx_description
1 polymer ?
#
loop_
_entity_poly.entity_id
_entity_poly.type
_entity_poly.pdbx_seq_one_letter_code
_entity_poly.pdbx_strand_id
1 'polypeptide(L)'
;MKRNLLYSLAAATVSLLLTACMSSSRSMSNGGEVTGTRSTAVSEPAPYGMVEVKRGYLRTGIGENDSLWGKIIPERDISVDGFWMDQTEVTNSQYRQFVEWVRDSIIRERLADPSYGGDDTYKIETDKNGDPIKPHLNWSKPIPSKKKADEDQLRAIESVYVTHPIDGTVMLDAKQMNYRYEIYDYEKAALRKYRLNPAERDLNTDHTIDPDEVVMISKDTAYIDENGRIVQQTIERPLSGPWDFLNTYIVNVYPDTTCWVNDFTNANNELYMRTYFSSPAYNDYPVVGVTWEQATAFCAWRTEYLLKALGPQARYVQRYRLPTEIEWEYAARGKEGNPFPWETKDGTDADVKKNKQGCFYANFKPDEGNYVEDGNLITSRVGIYGANSNGLYDMAGNVAEWTSTVYTSSGVAAMADLNPQLSYNAAKEDPYLLKRKSVRGGSWKDPLSYIRSAWRTWEYQNQPRSFIGFRCVRSKAGSASTKVTKTKLKKSKR
;
A
#
# COMPACT_ATOMS: atom_id res chain seq x y z
N MET A 1 -55.24 -27.35 31.41
CA MET A 1 -53.81 -27.17 31.68
C MET A 1 -52.96 -26.68 30.46
N LYS A 2 -53.29 -26.96 29.21
CA LYS A 2 -52.50 -26.55 28.03
C LYS A 2 -52.65 -25.05 27.66
N ARG A 3 -53.72 -24.36 28.06
CA ARG A 3 -53.97 -22.94 27.69
C ARG A 3 -53.21 -21.94 28.58
N ASN A 4 -52.97 -22.32 29.84
CA ASN A 4 -52.23 -21.43 30.76
C ASN A 4 -50.70 -21.48 30.59
N LEU A 5 -50.20 -22.55 29.95
CA LEU A 5 -48.76 -22.68 29.59
C LEU A 5 -48.37 -21.76 28.43
N LEU A 6 -49.28 -21.54 27.49
CA LEU A 6 -49.05 -20.65 26.33
C LEU A 6 -48.99 -19.16 26.72
N TYR A 7 -49.81 -18.76 27.71
CA TYR A 7 -49.77 -17.36 28.20
C TYR A 7 -48.56 -17.09 29.07
N SER A 8 -48.02 -18.06 29.79
CA SER A 8 -46.77 -17.90 30.54
C SER A 8 -45.54 -17.86 29.65
N LEU A 9 -45.52 -18.59 28.55
CA LEU A 9 -44.45 -18.50 27.56
C LEU A 9 -44.47 -17.16 26.79
N ALA A 10 -45.65 -16.68 26.40
CA ALA A 10 -45.81 -15.39 25.73
C ALA A 10 -45.43 -14.21 26.61
N ALA A 11 -45.76 -14.26 27.92
CA ALA A 11 -45.35 -13.24 28.90
C ALA A 11 -43.83 -13.23 29.14
N ALA A 12 -43.17 -14.38 29.15
CA ALA A 12 -41.73 -14.50 29.31
C ALA A 12 -40.95 -13.99 28.07
N THR A 13 -41.45 -14.21 26.85
CA THR A 13 -40.83 -13.70 25.62
C THR A 13 -41.01 -12.19 25.45
N VAL A 14 -42.16 -11.63 25.85
CA VAL A 14 -42.37 -10.17 25.84
C VAL A 14 -41.51 -9.48 26.92
N SER A 15 -41.31 -10.08 28.09
CA SER A 15 -40.40 -9.56 29.11
C SER A 15 -38.93 -9.59 28.70
N LEU A 16 -38.50 -10.60 27.92
CA LEU A 16 -37.12 -10.67 27.36
C LEU A 16 -36.89 -9.67 26.22
N LEU A 17 -37.92 -9.36 25.43
CA LEU A 17 -37.83 -8.35 24.38
C LEU A 17 -37.82 -6.91 24.92
N LEU A 18 -38.52 -6.66 26.07
CA LEU A 18 -38.51 -5.36 26.74
C LEU A 18 -37.19 -5.07 27.46
N THR A 19 -36.46 -6.09 27.92
CA THR A 19 -35.15 -5.91 28.53
C THR A 19 -34.05 -5.65 27.51
N ALA A 20 -34.21 -6.09 26.25
CA ALA A 20 -33.25 -5.80 25.18
C ALA A 20 -33.32 -4.34 24.67
N CYS A 21 -34.47 -3.65 24.81
CA CYS A 21 -34.63 -2.26 24.40
C CYS A 21 -34.24 -1.23 25.49
N MET A 22 -34.03 -1.65 26.72
CA MET A 22 -33.69 -0.74 27.83
C MET A 22 -32.20 -0.53 28.06
N SER A 23 -31.31 -1.04 27.16
CA SER A 23 -29.87 -0.87 27.33
C SER A 23 -29.31 0.49 26.84
N SER A 24 -30.14 1.34 26.25
CA SER A 24 -29.69 2.67 25.77
C SER A 24 -29.86 3.83 26.75
N SER A 25 -30.52 3.62 27.93
CA SER A 25 -30.77 4.69 28.91
C SER A 25 -29.91 4.64 30.18
N ARG A 26 -28.80 3.88 30.16
CA ARG A 26 -27.89 3.78 31.32
C ARG A 26 -27.00 5.01 31.55
N SER A 27 -27.10 6.05 30.72
CA SER A 27 -26.29 7.27 30.90
C SER A 27 -26.77 8.21 32.03
N MET A 28 -27.99 8.02 32.56
CA MET A 28 -28.53 8.89 33.59
C MET A 28 -28.39 8.36 35.02
N SER A 29 -27.82 7.16 35.24
CA SER A 29 -27.72 6.58 36.60
C SER A 29 -26.45 6.96 37.36
N ASN A 30 -25.60 7.80 36.80
CA ASN A 30 -24.27 8.12 37.35
C ASN A 30 -24.23 9.49 38.09
N GLY A 31 -25.32 9.98 38.61
CA GLY A 31 -25.32 11.22 39.40
C GLY A 31 -24.94 12.49 38.62
N GLY A 32 -25.12 12.49 37.30
CA GLY A 32 -24.78 13.64 36.44
C GLY A 32 -23.34 13.66 35.98
N GLU A 33 -22.52 12.67 36.35
CA GLU A 33 -21.14 12.56 35.88
C GLU A 33 -21.06 11.98 34.46
N VAL A 34 -20.16 12.55 33.61
CA VAL A 34 -19.87 12.04 32.29
C VAL A 34 -18.93 10.84 32.44
N THR A 35 -19.52 9.65 32.45
CA THR A 35 -18.71 8.42 32.43
C THR A 35 -18.52 7.94 30.99
N GLY A 36 -17.27 7.67 30.60
CA GLY A 36 -16.97 7.08 29.30
C GLY A 36 -17.68 5.73 29.10
N THR A 37 -18.04 5.42 27.87
CA THR A 37 -18.52 4.08 27.52
C THR A 37 -17.41 3.07 27.77
N ARG A 38 -17.70 1.92 28.33
CA ARG A 38 -16.74 0.80 28.36
C ARG A 38 -16.50 0.39 26.92
N SER A 39 -15.36 0.82 26.35
CA SER A 39 -14.95 0.35 25.05
C SER A 39 -14.67 -1.15 25.14
N THR A 40 -15.39 -1.95 24.40
CA THR A 40 -14.90 -3.26 24.03
C THR A 40 -13.61 -3.03 23.25
N ALA A 41 -12.49 -3.55 23.74
CA ALA A 41 -11.22 -3.45 23.04
C ALA A 41 -11.42 -4.03 21.63
N VAL A 42 -11.42 -3.16 20.62
CA VAL A 42 -11.46 -3.60 19.23
C VAL A 42 -10.06 -4.13 18.94
N SER A 43 -9.91 -5.45 18.95
CA SER A 43 -8.70 -6.11 18.47
C SER A 43 -8.83 -6.24 16.96
N GLU A 44 -8.05 -5.45 16.23
CA GLU A 44 -7.91 -5.64 14.80
C GLU A 44 -7.10 -6.92 14.55
N PRO A 45 -7.65 -7.93 13.82
CA PRO A 45 -6.87 -9.11 13.49
C PRO A 45 -5.70 -8.73 12.57
N ALA A 46 -4.57 -9.41 12.76
CA ALA A 46 -3.42 -9.24 11.90
C ALA A 46 -3.81 -9.47 10.44
N PRO A 47 -3.50 -8.56 9.50
CA PRO A 47 -3.70 -8.81 8.09
C PRO A 47 -2.87 -10.02 7.64
N TYR A 48 -3.41 -10.77 6.69
CA TYR A 48 -2.70 -11.93 6.15
C TYR A 48 -1.33 -11.54 5.57
N GLY A 49 -0.28 -12.25 5.97
CA GLY A 49 1.09 -12.02 5.50
C GLY A 49 1.76 -10.77 6.06
N MET A 50 1.17 -10.13 7.06
CA MET A 50 1.74 -8.94 7.71
C MET A 50 2.14 -9.20 9.16
N VAL A 51 3.11 -8.44 9.63
CA VAL A 51 3.52 -8.36 11.03
C VAL A 51 3.26 -6.98 11.60
N GLU A 52 3.06 -6.92 12.90
CA GLU A 52 2.93 -5.65 13.63
C GLU A 52 4.30 -5.07 13.93
N VAL A 53 4.57 -3.89 13.40
CA VAL A 53 5.64 -3.02 13.86
C VAL A 53 5.07 -2.12 14.94
N LYS A 54 5.53 -2.30 16.18
CA LYS A 54 5.02 -1.55 17.33
C LYS A 54 5.47 -0.11 17.27
N ARG A 55 4.65 0.81 17.84
CA ARG A 55 5.04 2.21 17.99
C ARG A 55 6.34 2.34 18.78
N GLY A 56 7.12 3.34 18.43
CA GLY A 56 8.38 3.63 19.08
C GLY A 56 9.03 4.90 18.54
N TYR A 57 10.34 4.97 18.65
CA TYR A 57 11.12 6.05 18.07
C TYR A 57 12.28 5.48 17.27
N LEU A 58 12.68 6.20 16.26
CA LEU A 58 13.83 5.93 15.42
C LEU A 58 14.84 7.05 15.60
N ARG A 59 16.08 6.70 15.89
CA ARG A 59 17.20 7.63 15.72
C ARG A 59 17.68 7.55 14.30
N THR A 60 17.32 8.55 13.50
CA THR A 60 17.75 8.66 12.10
C THR A 60 19.09 9.36 12.02
N GLY A 61 19.71 9.27 10.87
CA GLY A 61 20.98 9.91 10.58
C GLY A 61 22.12 8.94 10.54
N ILE A 62 23.24 9.43 10.04
CA ILE A 62 24.51 8.69 10.00
C ILE A 62 25.35 9.28 11.11
N GLY A 63 25.64 8.47 12.14
CA GLY A 63 26.49 8.87 13.25
C GLY A 63 27.93 9.17 12.77
N GLU A 64 28.70 9.85 13.60
CA GLU A 64 30.09 10.25 13.31
C GLU A 64 30.99 9.08 12.85
N ASN A 65 30.65 7.87 13.24
CA ASN A 65 31.37 6.65 12.89
C ASN A 65 30.93 6.01 11.55
N ASP A 66 29.94 6.57 10.87
CA ASP A 66 29.41 6.05 9.59
C ASP A 66 29.85 6.95 8.43
N SER A 67 31.12 7.32 8.42
CA SER A 67 31.75 8.31 7.54
C SER A 67 31.87 7.89 6.07
N LEU A 68 31.21 6.84 5.62
CA LEU A 68 31.34 6.31 4.25
C LEU A 68 31.03 7.32 3.13
N TRP A 69 30.41 8.48 3.39
CA TRP A 69 29.97 9.40 2.33
C TRP A 69 30.13 10.90 2.60
N GLY A 70 30.87 11.31 3.59
CA GLY A 70 31.24 12.74 3.79
C GLY A 70 30.06 13.70 4.03
N LYS A 71 28.82 13.21 4.19
CA LYS A 71 27.65 13.99 4.56
C LYS A 71 27.14 13.49 5.91
N ILE A 72 27.47 14.24 6.93
CA ILE A 72 26.86 14.05 8.26
C ILE A 72 25.40 14.50 8.15
N ILE A 73 24.47 13.55 8.14
CA ILE A 73 23.05 13.84 8.38
C ILE A 73 22.90 13.88 9.90
N PRO A 74 22.48 15.01 10.50
CA PRO A 74 22.35 15.10 11.96
C PRO A 74 21.46 13.99 12.50
N GLU A 75 21.90 13.34 13.56
CA GLU A 75 21.06 12.38 14.27
C GLU A 75 19.84 13.10 14.85
N ARG A 76 18.69 12.48 14.67
CA ARG A 76 17.41 12.99 15.15
C ARG A 76 16.51 11.86 15.60
N ASP A 77 15.89 12.03 16.77
CA ASP A 77 14.86 11.10 17.24
C ASP A 77 13.50 11.44 16.61
N ILE A 78 12.88 10.45 16.00
CA ILE A 78 11.59 10.56 15.32
C ILE A 78 10.63 9.51 15.90
N SER A 79 9.48 9.96 16.34
CA SER A 79 8.41 9.08 16.84
C SER A 79 7.60 8.49 15.68
N VAL A 80 7.40 7.18 15.72
CA VAL A 80 6.66 6.43 14.71
C VAL A 80 5.52 5.67 15.38
N ASP A 81 4.29 5.83 14.88
CA ASP A 81 3.14 5.08 15.38
C ASP A 81 3.18 3.62 14.92
N GLY A 82 2.35 2.75 15.52
CA GLY A 82 2.28 1.35 15.16
C GLY A 82 1.58 1.12 13.81
N PHE A 83 2.08 0.16 13.04
CA PHE A 83 1.52 -0.22 11.76
C PHE A 83 1.73 -1.72 11.46
N TRP A 84 1.00 -2.22 10.50
CA TRP A 84 1.19 -3.53 9.90
C TRP A 84 2.07 -3.38 8.66
N MET A 85 3.04 -4.28 8.47
CA MET A 85 3.91 -4.31 7.30
C MET A 85 3.97 -5.73 6.72
N ASP A 86 3.95 -5.86 5.40
CA ASP A 86 4.16 -7.14 4.73
C ASP A 86 5.47 -7.76 5.18
N GLN A 87 5.45 -9.06 5.51
CA GLN A 87 6.64 -9.78 5.97
C GLN A 87 7.76 -9.80 4.95
N THR A 88 7.39 -9.85 3.67
CA THR A 88 8.30 -9.91 2.52
C THR A 88 7.92 -8.84 1.51
N GLU A 89 8.72 -8.67 0.48
CA GLU A 89 8.32 -7.92 -0.73
C GLU A 89 7.10 -8.58 -1.38
N VAL A 90 6.33 -7.80 -2.14
CA VAL A 90 5.22 -8.32 -2.96
C VAL A 90 5.78 -9.22 -4.06
N THR A 91 5.27 -10.45 -4.14
CA THR A 91 5.74 -11.44 -5.11
C THR A 91 5.08 -11.31 -6.47
N ASN A 92 5.69 -11.92 -7.50
CA ASN A 92 5.10 -12.01 -8.83
C ASN A 92 3.72 -12.66 -8.81
N SER A 93 3.52 -13.71 -8.01
CA SER A 93 2.21 -14.37 -7.89
C SER A 93 1.15 -13.48 -7.26
N GLN A 94 1.51 -12.67 -6.27
CA GLN A 94 0.59 -11.71 -5.66
C GLN A 94 0.24 -10.58 -6.63
N TYR A 95 1.24 -10.05 -7.33
CA TYR A 95 1.01 -8.97 -8.28
C TYR A 95 0.22 -9.45 -9.52
N ARG A 96 0.42 -10.69 -9.98
CA ARG A 96 -0.40 -11.26 -11.05
C ARG A 96 -1.88 -11.33 -10.70
N GLN A 97 -2.24 -11.58 -9.45
CA GLN A 97 -3.66 -11.52 -9.03
C GLN A 97 -4.28 -10.15 -9.31
N PHE A 98 -3.52 -9.08 -9.13
CA PHE A 98 -3.96 -7.73 -9.49
C PHE A 98 -4.17 -7.58 -11.00
N VAL A 99 -3.17 -7.97 -11.79
CA VAL A 99 -3.25 -7.91 -13.26
C VAL A 99 -4.41 -8.76 -13.78
N GLU A 100 -4.60 -9.97 -13.26
CA GLU A 100 -5.70 -10.86 -13.62
C GLU A 100 -7.06 -10.29 -13.22
N TRP A 101 -7.14 -9.64 -12.06
CA TRP A 101 -8.36 -8.96 -11.63
C TRP A 101 -8.72 -7.80 -12.60
N VAL A 102 -7.73 -7.03 -13.05
CA VAL A 102 -7.93 -5.96 -14.06
C VAL A 102 -8.39 -6.56 -15.39
N ARG A 103 -7.72 -7.62 -15.88
CA ARG A 103 -8.14 -8.38 -17.06
C ARG A 103 -9.60 -8.81 -16.96
N ASP A 104 -9.96 -9.44 -15.86
CA ASP A 104 -11.30 -9.96 -15.64
C ASP A 104 -12.35 -8.85 -15.51
N SER A 105 -11.96 -7.67 -15.02
CA SER A 105 -12.81 -6.47 -15.02
C SER A 105 -13.13 -6.03 -16.45
N ILE A 106 -12.09 -5.91 -17.29
CA ILE A 106 -12.24 -5.51 -18.71
C ILE A 106 -13.11 -6.51 -19.46
N ILE A 107 -12.90 -7.82 -19.24
CA ILE A 107 -13.74 -8.84 -19.89
C ILE A 107 -15.21 -8.68 -19.47
N ARG A 108 -15.51 -8.45 -18.18
CA ARG A 108 -16.88 -8.24 -17.69
C ARG A 108 -17.53 -6.99 -18.26
N GLU A 109 -16.77 -5.90 -18.37
CA GLU A 109 -17.25 -4.68 -19.01
C GLU A 109 -17.64 -4.93 -20.45
N ARG A 110 -16.82 -5.68 -21.21
CA ARG A 110 -17.10 -6.04 -22.60
C ARG A 110 -18.25 -7.01 -22.74
N LEU A 111 -18.38 -8.01 -21.86
CA LEU A 111 -19.53 -8.93 -21.86
C LEU A 111 -20.85 -8.20 -21.62
N ALA A 112 -20.84 -7.08 -20.87
CA ALA A 112 -21.99 -6.23 -20.66
C ALA A 112 -22.22 -5.20 -21.78
N ASP A 113 -21.25 -4.99 -22.68
CA ASP A 113 -21.33 -4.02 -23.75
C ASP A 113 -22.18 -4.55 -24.92
N PRO A 114 -23.17 -3.79 -25.43
CA PRO A 114 -23.99 -4.18 -26.59
C PRO A 114 -23.21 -4.58 -27.84
N SER A 115 -21.99 -4.06 -28.04
CA SER A 115 -21.10 -4.43 -29.15
C SER A 115 -20.58 -5.86 -29.07
N TYR A 116 -20.72 -6.51 -27.91
CA TYR A 116 -20.35 -7.91 -27.63
C TYR A 116 -21.55 -8.75 -27.15
N GLY A 117 -22.77 -8.41 -27.61
CA GLY A 117 -23.98 -9.15 -27.28
C GLY A 117 -24.77 -8.64 -26.06
N GLY A 118 -24.20 -7.74 -25.26
CA GLY A 118 -24.89 -6.98 -24.22
C GLY A 118 -25.52 -7.80 -23.09
N ASP A 119 -24.75 -8.66 -22.40
CA ASP A 119 -25.27 -9.41 -21.27
C ASP A 119 -25.23 -8.57 -19.97
N ASP A 120 -26.33 -7.84 -19.70
CA ASP A 120 -26.48 -6.97 -18.53
C ASP A 120 -26.25 -7.66 -17.18
N THR A 121 -26.27 -8.98 -17.13
CA THR A 121 -26.02 -9.70 -15.88
C THR A 121 -24.59 -9.60 -15.38
N TYR A 122 -23.63 -9.13 -16.20
CA TYR A 122 -22.27 -8.83 -15.79
C TYR A 122 -22.09 -7.47 -15.12
N LYS A 123 -23.13 -6.62 -15.16
CA LYS A 123 -23.15 -5.29 -14.56
C LYS A 123 -24.38 -5.13 -13.67
N ILE A 124 -24.24 -4.58 -12.51
CA ILE A 124 -25.32 -4.31 -11.57
C ILE A 124 -25.57 -2.81 -11.57
N GLU A 125 -26.76 -2.40 -12.01
CA GLU A 125 -27.17 -0.99 -12.14
C GLU A 125 -28.34 -0.63 -11.21
N THR A 126 -29.00 -1.65 -10.62
CA THR A 126 -30.10 -1.47 -9.68
C THR A 126 -29.85 -2.26 -8.39
N ASP A 127 -30.39 -1.79 -7.29
CA ASP A 127 -30.41 -2.53 -6.04
C ASP A 127 -31.48 -3.65 -6.03
N LYS A 128 -31.62 -4.33 -4.89
CA LYS A 128 -32.62 -5.41 -4.72
C LYS A 128 -34.07 -4.95 -4.82
N ASN A 129 -34.32 -3.63 -4.69
CA ASN A 129 -35.66 -3.03 -4.78
C ASN A 129 -35.95 -2.51 -6.19
N GLY A 130 -34.94 -2.52 -7.08
CA GLY A 130 -35.03 -1.96 -8.43
C GLY A 130 -34.64 -0.48 -8.51
N ASP A 131 -34.16 0.11 -7.42
CA ASP A 131 -33.70 1.50 -7.43
C ASP A 131 -32.33 1.62 -8.10
N PRO A 132 -32.10 2.68 -8.94
CA PRO A 132 -30.84 2.85 -9.64
C PRO A 132 -29.69 3.12 -8.66
N ILE A 133 -28.60 2.41 -8.83
CA ILE A 133 -27.36 2.58 -8.06
C ILE A 133 -26.18 2.93 -8.97
N LYS A 134 -25.06 3.36 -8.39
CA LYS A 134 -23.82 3.53 -9.17
C LYS A 134 -23.47 2.18 -9.81
N PRO A 135 -23.38 2.08 -11.14
CA PRO A 135 -23.09 0.84 -11.82
C PRO A 135 -21.79 0.21 -11.36
N HIS A 136 -21.80 -1.10 -11.15
CA HIS A 136 -20.60 -1.86 -10.79
C HIS A 136 -20.63 -3.27 -11.36
N LEU A 137 -19.44 -3.87 -11.53
CA LEU A 137 -19.31 -5.21 -12.12
C LEU A 137 -19.81 -6.31 -11.18
N ASN A 138 -20.52 -7.26 -11.75
CA ASN A 138 -21.00 -8.45 -11.06
C ASN A 138 -19.92 -9.54 -11.00
N TRP A 139 -19.21 -9.60 -9.88
CA TRP A 139 -18.18 -10.61 -9.65
C TRP A 139 -18.73 -11.98 -9.27
N SER A 140 -20.02 -12.08 -8.92
CA SER A 140 -20.66 -13.36 -8.59
C SER A 140 -20.91 -14.19 -9.84
N LYS A 141 -21.02 -13.56 -11.02
CA LYS A 141 -21.17 -14.26 -12.29
C LYS A 141 -19.79 -14.66 -12.84
N PRO A 142 -19.52 -15.94 -13.06
CA PRO A 142 -18.26 -16.39 -13.64
C PRO A 142 -18.13 -15.99 -15.11
N ILE A 143 -16.93 -15.65 -15.56
CA ILE A 143 -16.63 -15.51 -16.99
C ILE A 143 -16.73 -16.91 -17.62
N PRO A 144 -17.42 -17.08 -18.75
CA PRO A 144 -17.53 -18.37 -19.40
C PRO A 144 -16.16 -18.85 -19.90
N SER A 145 -15.94 -20.15 -19.83
CA SER A 145 -14.74 -20.72 -20.44
C SER A 145 -14.85 -20.64 -21.97
N LYS A 146 -13.72 -20.52 -22.67
CA LYS A 146 -13.68 -20.45 -24.15
C LYS A 146 -14.47 -21.56 -24.85
N LYS A 147 -14.58 -22.74 -24.22
CA LYS A 147 -15.33 -23.88 -24.77
C LYS A 147 -16.87 -23.77 -24.65
N LYS A 148 -17.33 -22.93 -23.71
CA LYS A 148 -18.76 -22.74 -23.41
C LYS A 148 -19.29 -21.38 -23.81
N ALA A 149 -18.40 -20.47 -24.19
CA ALA A 149 -18.74 -19.16 -24.67
C ALA A 149 -19.38 -19.22 -26.05
N ASP A 150 -20.40 -18.42 -26.27
CA ASP A 150 -20.90 -18.13 -27.61
C ASP A 150 -19.93 -17.25 -28.40
N GLU A 151 -20.23 -16.91 -29.65
CA GLU A 151 -19.32 -16.16 -30.53
C GLU A 151 -19.02 -14.76 -30.01
N ASP A 152 -20.03 -14.06 -29.50
CA ASP A 152 -19.87 -12.71 -28.96
C ASP A 152 -19.08 -12.71 -27.65
N GLN A 153 -19.38 -13.65 -26.75
CA GLN A 153 -18.65 -13.85 -25.51
C GLN A 153 -17.18 -14.24 -25.78
N LEU A 154 -16.95 -15.11 -26.77
CA LEU A 154 -15.59 -15.50 -27.15
C LEU A 154 -14.79 -14.29 -27.66
N ARG A 155 -15.41 -13.47 -28.51
CA ARG A 155 -14.84 -12.21 -29.00
C ARG A 155 -14.49 -11.25 -27.85
N ALA A 156 -15.39 -11.10 -26.87
CA ALA A 156 -15.13 -10.31 -25.67
C ALA A 156 -13.94 -10.83 -24.86
N ILE A 157 -13.86 -12.14 -24.65
CA ILE A 157 -12.77 -12.79 -23.90
C ILE A 157 -11.44 -12.68 -24.65
N GLU A 158 -11.43 -12.88 -25.97
CA GLU A 158 -10.20 -12.87 -26.75
C GLU A 158 -9.66 -11.47 -27.02
N SER A 159 -10.49 -10.45 -26.93
CA SER A 159 -10.13 -9.05 -27.18
C SER A 159 -9.06 -8.48 -26.23
N VAL A 160 -8.82 -9.10 -25.07
CA VAL A 160 -7.75 -8.70 -24.12
C VAL A 160 -6.42 -9.41 -24.40
N TYR A 161 -6.35 -10.23 -25.43
CA TYR A 161 -5.13 -10.94 -25.82
C TYR A 161 -4.66 -10.49 -27.18
N VAL A 162 -3.35 -10.59 -27.38
CA VAL A 162 -2.69 -10.36 -28.66
C VAL A 162 -1.87 -11.58 -29.04
N THR A 163 -1.80 -11.85 -30.36
CA THR A 163 -0.95 -12.89 -30.89
C THR A 163 0.38 -12.28 -31.32
N HIS A 164 1.46 -12.83 -30.80
CA HIS A 164 2.79 -12.39 -31.17
C HIS A 164 3.03 -12.65 -32.66
N PRO A 165 3.46 -11.64 -33.45
CA PRO A 165 3.46 -11.72 -34.91
C PRO A 165 4.47 -12.72 -35.49
N ILE A 166 5.51 -13.08 -34.71
CA ILE A 166 6.61 -13.93 -35.18
C ILE A 166 6.38 -15.40 -34.81
N ASP A 167 6.03 -15.69 -33.56
CA ASP A 167 5.96 -17.06 -33.05
C ASP A 167 4.53 -17.55 -32.79
N GLY A 168 3.53 -16.70 -33.02
CA GLY A 168 2.12 -17.03 -32.84
C GLY A 168 1.67 -17.22 -31.38
N THR A 169 2.53 -16.89 -30.41
CA THR A 169 2.19 -17.01 -28.97
C THR A 169 1.10 -16.03 -28.61
N VAL A 170 0.02 -16.54 -27.99
CA VAL A 170 -1.06 -15.71 -27.45
C VAL A 170 -0.66 -15.21 -26.07
N MET A 171 -0.61 -13.90 -25.91
CA MET A 171 -0.26 -13.24 -24.64
C MET A 171 -1.27 -12.16 -24.28
N LEU A 172 -1.32 -11.80 -23.01
CA LEU A 172 -2.14 -10.70 -22.52
C LEU A 172 -1.69 -9.38 -23.19
N ASP A 173 -2.64 -8.59 -23.68
CA ASP A 173 -2.33 -7.25 -24.20
C ASP A 173 -2.04 -6.29 -23.04
N ALA A 174 -0.77 -6.11 -22.74
CA ALA A 174 -0.29 -5.25 -21.67
C ALA A 174 -0.85 -3.81 -21.78
N LYS A 175 -1.05 -3.29 -23.01
CA LYS A 175 -1.53 -1.91 -23.23
C LYS A 175 -2.94 -1.66 -22.71
N GLN A 176 -3.76 -2.70 -22.63
CA GLN A 176 -5.13 -2.61 -22.19
C GLN A 176 -5.28 -2.72 -20.67
N MET A 177 -4.27 -3.18 -19.95
CA MET A 177 -4.34 -3.46 -18.51
C MET A 177 -4.34 -2.16 -17.70
N ASN A 178 -5.39 -1.36 -17.86
CA ASN A 178 -5.54 -0.07 -17.20
C ASN A 178 -6.48 -0.19 -16.00
N TYR A 179 -6.00 0.22 -14.84
CA TYR A 179 -6.77 0.22 -13.59
C TYR A 179 -7.08 1.65 -13.17
N ARG A 180 -8.36 1.94 -12.96
CA ARG A 180 -8.86 3.20 -12.42
C ARG A 180 -9.13 3.06 -10.94
N TYR A 181 -8.60 3.98 -10.13
CA TYR A 181 -8.88 4.06 -8.71
C TYR A 181 -9.03 5.51 -8.23
N GLU A 182 -9.63 5.66 -7.06
CA GLU A 182 -9.92 6.95 -6.47
C GLU A 182 -9.34 7.02 -5.05
N ILE A 183 -8.71 8.16 -4.73
CA ILE A 183 -8.16 8.42 -3.39
C ILE A 183 -8.78 9.71 -2.87
N TYR A 184 -9.39 9.64 -1.70
CA TYR A 184 -9.88 10.82 -1.00
C TYR A 184 -8.73 11.51 -0.27
N ASP A 185 -8.52 12.79 -0.54
CA ASP A 185 -7.48 13.63 0.06
C ASP A 185 -7.93 14.17 1.42
N TYR A 186 -7.74 13.34 2.46
CA TYR A 186 -8.11 13.71 3.83
C TYR A 186 -7.27 14.87 4.37
N GLU A 187 -6.02 15.01 3.95
CA GLU A 187 -5.14 16.11 4.39
C GLU A 187 -5.66 17.44 3.88
N LYS A 188 -5.96 17.52 2.59
CA LYS A 188 -6.55 18.71 1.98
C LYS A 188 -7.94 19.02 2.58
N ALA A 189 -8.78 18.00 2.75
CA ALA A 189 -10.11 18.14 3.34
C ALA A 189 -10.08 18.61 4.81
N ALA A 190 -9.00 18.33 5.54
CA ALA A 190 -8.83 18.76 6.92
C ALA A 190 -8.40 20.23 7.07
N LEU A 191 -7.88 20.85 6.01
CA LEU A 191 -7.44 22.23 6.05
C LEU A 191 -8.64 23.18 6.23
N ARG A 192 -8.54 24.14 7.16
CA ARG A 192 -9.61 25.09 7.48
C ARG A 192 -10.11 25.86 6.26
N LYS A 193 -9.19 26.31 5.39
CA LYS A 193 -9.54 27.03 4.15
C LYS A 193 -10.47 26.25 3.21
N TYR A 194 -10.51 24.92 3.33
CA TYR A 194 -11.35 24.04 2.52
C TYR A 194 -12.58 23.50 3.25
N ARG A 195 -12.94 24.07 4.41
CA ARG A 195 -14.18 23.72 5.09
C ARG A 195 -15.38 24.01 4.18
N LEU A 196 -16.28 23.04 4.06
CA LEU A 196 -17.49 23.20 3.24
C LEU A 196 -18.43 24.28 3.78
N ASN A 197 -18.51 24.41 5.11
CA ASN A 197 -19.23 25.52 5.76
C ASN A 197 -18.32 26.77 5.78
N PRO A 198 -18.67 27.86 5.06
CA PRO A 198 -17.86 29.08 5.03
C PRO A 198 -17.58 29.67 6.40
N ALA A 199 -18.57 29.62 7.34
CA ALA A 199 -18.41 30.13 8.70
C ALA A 199 -17.33 29.41 9.52
N GLU A 200 -16.92 28.19 9.12
CA GLU A 200 -15.85 27.43 9.76
C GLU A 200 -14.47 27.69 9.17
N ARG A 201 -14.39 28.52 8.13
CA ARG A 201 -13.13 28.88 7.45
C ARG A 201 -12.35 29.96 8.18
N ASP A 202 -12.96 30.66 9.14
CA ASP A 202 -12.31 31.65 9.98
C ASP A 202 -11.10 31.06 10.70
N LEU A 203 -9.95 31.68 10.48
CA LEU A 203 -8.64 31.16 10.89
C LEU A 203 -8.11 31.76 12.19
N ASN A 204 -8.87 32.60 12.90
CA ASN A 204 -8.33 33.45 13.98
C ASN A 204 -7.10 34.26 13.57
N THR A 205 -7.01 34.63 12.32
CA THR A 205 -6.02 35.55 11.80
C THR A 205 -6.73 36.85 11.47
N ASP A 206 -6.01 37.98 11.43
CA ASP A 206 -6.55 39.31 11.12
C ASP A 206 -7.19 39.44 9.72
N HIS A 207 -7.32 38.32 9.02
CA HIS A 207 -7.97 38.18 7.73
C HIS A 207 -9.26 37.39 7.88
N THR A 208 -10.38 38.08 7.97
CA THR A 208 -11.70 37.49 7.76
C THR A 208 -11.78 37.02 6.31
N ILE A 209 -11.97 35.72 6.10
CA ILE A 209 -12.30 35.16 4.79
C ILE A 209 -13.72 35.61 4.51
N ASP A 210 -13.92 36.31 3.38
CA ASP A 210 -15.26 36.65 2.89
C ASP A 210 -16.06 35.35 2.75
N PRO A 211 -17.21 35.21 3.43
CA PRO A 211 -18.03 33.99 3.30
C PRO A 211 -18.51 33.77 1.87
N ASP A 212 -18.57 34.81 1.05
CA ASP A 212 -18.94 34.71 -0.35
C ASP A 212 -17.76 34.46 -1.31
N GLU A 213 -16.52 34.38 -0.76
CA GLU A 213 -15.33 34.06 -1.55
C GLU A 213 -15.40 32.62 -2.08
N VAL A 214 -15.27 32.50 -3.41
CA VAL A 214 -15.22 31.22 -4.10
C VAL A 214 -13.84 30.58 -3.85
N VAL A 215 -13.80 29.59 -2.96
CA VAL A 215 -12.57 28.84 -2.70
C VAL A 215 -12.29 27.87 -3.83
N MET A 216 -11.16 28.05 -4.51
CA MET A 216 -10.69 27.15 -5.56
C MET A 216 -9.93 25.96 -4.95
N ILE A 217 -10.18 24.75 -5.47
CA ILE A 217 -9.49 23.54 -5.10
C ILE A 217 -8.85 22.90 -6.32
N SER A 218 -7.59 22.49 -6.19
CA SER A 218 -6.91 21.68 -7.18
C SER A 218 -7.22 20.20 -6.94
N LYS A 219 -7.54 19.46 -7.99
CA LYS A 219 -7.94 18.05 -7.97
C LYS A 219 -7.28 17.31 -9.12
N ASP A 220 -6.70 16.15 -8.81
CA ASP A 220 -6.17 15.27 -9.83
C ASP A 220 -7.30 14.47 -10.49
N THR A 221 -7.28 14.41 -11.80
CA THR A 221 -8.22 13.63 -12.59
C THR A 221 -7.50 12.91 -13.73
N ALA A 222 -8.02 11.75 -14.11
CA ALA A 222 -7.49 10.96 -15.20
C ALA A 222 -8.61 10.42 -16.08
N TYR A 223 -8.34 10.33 -17.38
CA TYR A 223 -9.22 9.71 -18.36
C TYR A 223 -8.39 9.04 -19.45
N ILE A 224 -9.02 8.19 -20.24
CA ILE A 224 -8.42 7.59 -21.43
C ILE A 224 -8.93 8.36 -22.63
N ASP A 225 -8.02 8.89 -23.48
CA ASP A 225 -8.35 9.64 -24.68
C ASP A 225 -8.83 8.72 -25.82
N GLU A 226 -9.26 9.33 -26.93
CA GLU A 226 -9.74 8.60 -28.14
C GLU A 226 -8.69 7.68 -28.75
N ASN A 227 -7.40 7.91 -28.46
CA ASN A 227 -6.28 7.11 -28.92
C ASN A 227 -5.88 5.99 -27.93
N GLY A 228 -6.66 5.83 -26.85
CA GLY A 228 -6.38 4.86 -25.80
C GLY A 228 -5.24 5.27 -24.86
N ARG A 229 -4.81 6.53 -24.84
CA ARG A 229 -3.73 7.03 -23.99
C ARG A 229 -4.29 7.52 -22.66
N ILE A 230 -3.61 7.20 -21.58
CA ILE A 230 -3.92 7.73 -20.26
C ILE A 230 -3.50 9.19 -20.21
N VAL A 231 -4.46 10.09 -19.94
CA VAL A 231 -4.25 11.51 -19.69
C VAL A 231 -4.52 11.77 -18.22
N GLN A 232 -3.49 12.20 -17.50
CA GLN A 232 -3.60 12.67 -16.13
C GLN A 232 -3.39 14.18 -16.11
N GLN A 233 -4.23 14.89 -15.37
CA GLN A 233 -4.16 16.34 -15.24
C GLN A 233 -4.66 16.80 -13.88
N THR A 234 -4.11 17.88 -13.38
CA THR A 234 -4.62 18.58 -12.22
C THR A 234 -5.53 19.70 -12.70
N ILE A 235 -6.78 19.67 -12.28
CA ILE A 235 -7.78 20.70 -12.59
C ILE A 235 -8.04 21.57 -11.37
N GLU A 236 -8.28 22.86 -11.60
CA GLU A 236 -8.77 23.78 -10.57
C GLU A 236 -10.27 24.00 -10.76
N ARG A 237 -11.04 23.92 -9.70
CA ARG A 237 -12.47 24.12 -9.70
C ARG A 237 -12.96 24.73 -8.39
N PRO A 238 -14.13 25.40 -8.40
CA PRO A 238 -14.76 25.86 -7.17
C PRO A 238 -15.08 24.68 -6.24
N LEU A 239 -14.78 24.85 -4.94
CA LEU A 239 -15.14 23.87 -3.91
C LEU A 239 -16.66 23.89 -3.71
N SER A 240 -17.33 22.80 -4.07
CA SER A 240 -18.78 22.63 -4.00
C SER A 240 -19.24 21.52 -3.06
N GLY A 241 -18.39 20.55 -2.77
CA GLY A 241 -18.77 19.42 -1.94
C GLY A 241 -17.61 18.46 -1.60
N PRO A 242 -17.89 17.41 -0.83
CA PRO A 242 -16.87 16.45 -0.40
C PRO A 242 -16.23 15.70 -1.56
N TRP A 243 -16.90 15.60 -2.70
CA TRP A 243 -16.38 14.93 -3.92
C TRP A 243 -15.23 15.68 -4.59
N ASP A 244 -15.02 16.95 -4.24
CA ASP A 244 -13.93 17.74 -4.78
C ASP A 244 -12.57 17.34 -4.20
N PHE A 245 -12.56 16.59 -3.11
CA PHE A 245 -11.35 16.00 -2.51
C PHE A 245 -11.03 14.60 -3.03
N LEU A 246 -11.81 14.06 -3.97
CA LEU A 246 -11.64 12.72 -4.52
C LEU A 246 -10.79 12.80 -5.78
N ASN A 247 -9.50 12.49 -5.66
CA ASN A 247 -8.57 12.40 -6.77
C ASN A 247 -8.77 11.08 -7.53
N THR A 248 -8.70 11.14 -8.88
CA THR A 248 -8.87 9.97 -9.75
C THR A 248 -7.58 9.70 -10.52
N TYR A 249 -7.13 8.46 -10.51
CA TYR A 249 -5.95 8.00 -11.21
C TYR A 249 -6.28 6.81 -12.12
N ILE A 250 -5.60 6.73 -13.25
CA ILE A 250 -5.61 5.56 -14.14
C ILE A 250 -4.16 5.17 -14.38
N VAL A 251 -3.84 3.91 -14.13
CA VAL A 251 -2.48 3.37 -14.25
C VAL A 251 -2.55 2.08 -15.05
N ASN A 252 -1.67 1.94 -16.05
CA ASN A 252 -1.43 0.64 -16.66
C ASN A 252 -0.68 -0.24 -15.67
N VAL A 253 -1.25 -1.41 -15.33
CA VAL A 253 -0.75 -2.22 -14.22
C VAL A 253 0.20 -3.33 -14.65
N TYR A 254 0.43 -3.52 -15.95
CA TYR A 254 1.34 -4.57 -16.42
C TYR A 254 2.79 -4.13 -16.17
N PRO A 255 3.63 -4.96 -15.48
CA PRO A 255 5.02 -4.60 -15.24
C PRO A 255 5.81 -4.44 -16.54
N ASP A 256 6.71 -3.48 -16.58
CA ASP A 256 7.62 -3.34 -17.71
C ASP A 256 8.76 -4.36 -17.62
N THR A 257 8.61 -5.45 -18.33
CA THR A 257 9.62 -6.52 -18.36
C THR A 257 10.86 -6.16 -19.16
N THR A 258 10.81 -5.10 -19.99
CA THR A 258 11.97 -4.64 -20.77
C THR A 258 13.07 -4.06 -19.89
N CYS A 259 12.79 -3.73 -18.66
CA CYS A 259 13.77 -3.26 -17.67
C CYS A 259 14.96 -4.22 -17.52
N TRP A 260 14.77 -5.54 -17.67
CA TRP A 260 15.84 -6.52 -17.60
C TRP A 260 16.94 -6.34 -18.68
N VAL A 261 16.57 -5.80 -19.82
CA VAL A 261 17.50 -5.47 -20.91
C VAL A 261 17.98 -4.02 -20.79
N ASN A 262 17.08 -3.11 -20.44
CA ASN A 262 17.39 -1.67 -20.39
C ASN A 262 18.33 -1.30 -19.24
N ASP A 263 18.22 -1.94 -18.08
CA ASP A 263 19.08 -1.68 -16.91
C ASP A 263 20.50 -2.25 -17.08
N PHE A 264 20.67 -3.26 -17.94
CA PHE A 264 21.94 -3.94 -18.18
C PHE A 264 22.22 -4.00 -19.69
N THR A 265 22.63 -2.88 -20.25
CA THR A 265 22.96 -2.77 -21.68
C THR A 265 24.02 -3.79 -22.07
N ASN A 266 23.79 -4.50 -23.16
CA ASN A 266 24.66 -5.58 -23.70
C ASN A 266 24.73 -6.85 -22.81
N ALA A 267 23.87 -7.01 -21.80
CA ALA A 267 23.72 -8.28 -21.10
C ALA A 267 22.68 -9.16 -21.80
N ASN A 268 22.90 -10.47 -21.78
CA ASN A 268 21.95 -11.44 -22.35
C ASN A 268 20.83 -11.77 -21.36
N ASN A 269 19.99 -10.79 -21.08
CA ASN A 269 18.88 -10.90 -20.10
C ASN A 269 17.51 -11.11 -20.78
N GLU A 270 17.46 -11.49 -22.05
CA GLU A 270 16.21 -11.74 -22.78
C GLU A 270 15.34 -12.80 -22.09
N LEU A 271 15.95 -13.83 -21.51
CA LEU A 271 15.23 -14.86 -20.78
C LEU A 271 14.40 -14.26 -19.65
N TYR A 272 14.98 -13.37 -18.82
CA TYR A 272 14.28 -12.73 -17.71
C TYR A 272 13.21 -11.76 -18.22
N MET A 273 13.48 -10.99 -19.25
CA MET A 273 12.50 -10.13 -19.89
C MET A 273 11.25 -10.92 -20.32
N ARG A 274 11.41 -12.11 -20.88
CA ARG A 274 10.29 -12.93 -21.38
C ARG A 274 9.59 -13.73 -20.29
N THR A 275 10.28 -14.16 -19.24
CA THR A 275 9.77 -15.20 -18.33
C THR A 275 9.66 -14.79 -16.88
N TYR A 276 10.39 -13.79 -16.40
CA TYR A 276 10.45 -13.47 -14.98
C TYR A 276 9.08 -13.17 -14.36
N PHE A 277 8.26 -12.39 -15.03
CA PHE A 277 6.93 -12.08 -14.52
C PHE A 277 5.90 -13.17 -14.82
N SER A 278 5.99 -13.83 -15.95
CA SER A 278 4.93 -14.75 -16.44
C SER A 278 5.10 -16.20 -15.99
N SER A 279 6.35 -16.67 -15.80
CA SER A 279 6.62 -18.07 -15.50
C SER A 279 6.32 -18.42 -14.04
N PRO A 280 5.68 -19.59 -13.79
CA PRO A 280 5.46 -20.10 -12.44
C PRO A 280 6.76 -20.34 -11.64
N ALA A 281 7.91 -20.49 -12.32
CA ALA A 281 9.21 -20.66 -11.67
C ALA A 281 9.60 -19.47 -10.77
N TYR A 282 9.09 -18.28 -11.09
CA TYR A 282 9.33 -17.04 -10.36
C TYR A 282 8.14 -16.57 -9.52
N ASN A 283 7.19 -17.48 -9.17
CA ASN A 283 6.02 -17.13 -8.38
C ASN A 283 6.35 -16.45 -7.07
N ASP A 284 7.33 -16.99 -6.36
CA ASP A 284 7.73 -16.55 -5.01
C ASP A 284 8.90 -15.56 -5.04
N TYR A 285 9.25 -15.03 -6.19
CA TYR A 285 10.25 -13.99 -6.35
C TYR A 285 9.56 -12.61 -6.29
N PRO A 286 10.26 -11.56 -5.83
CA PRO A 286 9.68 -10.21 -5.76
C PRO A 286 9.29 -9.71 -7.14
N VAL A 287 8.18 -8.99 -7.24
CA VAL A 287 7.83 -8.32 -8.47
C VAL A 287 8.78 -7.15 -8.72
N VAL A 288 9.28 -7.05 -9.95
CA VAL A 288 10.14 -5.94 -10.42
C VAL A 288 9.63 -5.41 -11.76
N GLY A 289 10.21 -4.34 -12.26
CA GLY A 289 9.70 -3.66 -13.45
C GLY A 289 8.41 -2.91 -13.20
N VAL A 290 8.14 -2.55 -11.93
CA VAL A 290 6.98 -1.79 -11.50
C VAL A 290 7.37 -0.37 -11.12
N THR A 291 6.58 0.60 -11.59
CA THR A 291 6.73 2.00 -11.22
C THR A 291 6.16 2.25 -9.81
N TRP A 292 6.49 3.39 -9.23
CA TRP A 292 5.89 3.84 -7.98
C TRP A 292 4.36 3.99 -8.09
N GLU A 293 3.88 4.46 -9.24
CA GLU A 293 2.46 4.62 -9.52
C GLU A 293 1.75 3.25 -9.57
N GLN A 294 2.37 2.25 -10.19
CA GLN A 294 1.87 0.87 -10.23
C GLN A 294 1.85 0.23 -8.82
N ALA A 295 2.88 0.45 -8.03
CA ALA A 295 2.92 -0.03 -6.64
C ALA A 295 1.84 0.63 -5.76
N THR A 296 1.59 1.93 -5.96
CA THR A 296 0.50 2.66 -5.29
C THR A 296 -0.87 2.15 -5.73
N ALA A 297 -1.05 1.89 -7.03
CA ALA A 297 -2.28 1.31 -7.58
C ALA A 297 -2.55 -0.09 -7.03
N PHE A 298 -1.52 -0.93 -6.85
CA PHE A 298 -1.65 -2.23 -6.18
C PHE A 298 -2.16 -2.09 -4.74
N CYS A 299 -1.63 -1.14 -3.97
CA CYS A 299 -2.09 -0.86 -2.60
C CYS A 299 -3.57 -0.43 -2.60
N ALA A 300 -3.99 0.41 -3.54
CA ALA A 300 -5.38 0.83 -3.69
C ALA A 300 -6.29 -0.35 -4.03
N TRP A 301 -5.90 -1.18 -5.01
CA TRP A 301 -6.63 -2.39 -5.37
C TRP A 301 -6.76 -3.37 -4.20
N ARG A 302 -5.66 -3.67 -3.49
CA ARG A 302 -5.65 -4.56 -2.32
C ARG A 302 -6.59 -4.06 -1.23
N THR A 303 -6.69 -2.73 -1.07
CA THR A 303 -7.65 -2.10 -0.15
C THR A 303 -9.08 -2.35 -0.59
N GLU A 304 -9.43 -2.06 -1.84
CA GLU A 304 -10.78 -2.25 -2.36
C GLU A 304 -11.20 -3.73 -2.32
N TYR A 305 -10.28 -4.63 -2.67
CA TYR A 305 -10.50 -6.07 -2.61
C TYR A 305 -10.86 -6.53 -1.19
N LEU A 306 -10.11 -6.05 -0.18
CA LEU A 306 -10.37 -6.33 1.23
C LEU A 306 -11.70 -5.73 1.68
N LEU A 307 -11.98 -4.46 1.36
CA LEU A 307 -13.22 -3.78 1.78
C LEU A 307 -14.46 -4.47 1.21
N LYS A 308 -14.42 -4.95 -0.02
CA LYS A 308 -15.50 -5.75 -0.62
C LYS A 308 -15.73 -7.06 0.13
N ALA A 309 -14.66 -7.75 0.53
CA ALA A 309 -14.76 -9.00 1.28
C ALA A 309 -15.33 -8.82 2.70
N LEU A 310 -15.02 -7.71 3.35
CA LEU A 310 -15.46 -7.41 4.72
C LEU A 310 -16.87 -6.80 4.79
N GLY A 311 -17.36 -6.17 3.72
CA GLY A 311 -18.66 -5.51 3.69
C GLY A 311 -18.83 -4.50 4.85
N PRO A 312 -19.91 -4.58 5.67
CA PRO A 312 -20.15 -3.63 6.76
C PRO A 312 -19.06 -3.58 7.84
N GLN A 313 -18.26 -4.65 7.97
CA GLN A 313 -17.14 -4.72 8.92
C GLN A 313 -15.95 -3.86 8.47
N ALA A 314 -15.95 -3.38 7.23
CA ALA A 314 -14.89 -2.54 6.65
C ALA A 314 -14.75 -1.15 7.29
N ARG A 315 -15.73 -0.70 8.07
CA ARG A 315 -15.86 0.69 8.58
C ARG A 315 -14.60 1.25 9.25
N TYR A 316 -13.81 0.41 9.91
CA TYR A 316 -12.63 0.83 10.67
C TYR A 316 -11.31 0.35 10.06
N VAL A 317 -11.37 -0.33 8.92
CA VAL A 317 -10.18 -0.87 8.26
C VAL A 317 -9.44 0.26 7.53
N GLN A 318 -8.17 0.42 7.87
CA GLN A 318 -7.30 1.40 7.21
C GLN A 318 -6.85 0.90 5.83
N ARG A 319 -6.49 1.84 4.95
CA ARG A 319 -6.04 1.52 3.60
C ARG A 319 -4.62 0.95 3.59
N TYR A 320 -4.35 0.02 2.69
CA TYR A 320 -2.98 -0.33 2.32
C TYR A 320 -2.34 0.83 1.56
N ARG A 321 -1.06 1.03 1.81
CA ARG A 321 -0.24 2.06 1.17
C ARG A 321 1.21 1.61 1.13
N LEU A 322 2.05 2.33 0.41
CA LEU A 322 3.50 2.20 0.54
C LEU A 322 3.94 2.73 1.92
N PRO A 323 5.00 2.17 2.51
CA PRO A 323 5.59 2.71 3.74
C PRO A 323 6.14 4.12 3.47
N THR A 324 6.12 4.99 4.47
CA THR A 324 6.97 6.16 4.44
C THR A 324 8.44 5.72 4.56
N GLU A 325 9.35 6.55 4.12
CA GLU A 325 10.80 6.27 4.24
C GLU A 325 11.21 5.97 5.68
N ILE A 326 10.62 6.68 6.63
CA ILE A 326 10.89 6.53 8.07
C ILE A 326 10.28 5.25 8.63
N GLU A 327 9.05 4.91 8.26
CA GLU A 327 8.44 3.63 8.64
C GLU A 327 9.28 2.45 8.15
N TRP A 328 9.77 2.56 6.90
CA TRP A 328 10.61 1.53 6.31
C TRP A 328 11.93 1.36 7.09
N GLU A 329 12.64 2.45 7.36
CA GLU A 329 13.90 2.43 8.11
C GLU A 329 13.71 1.94 9.55
N TYR A 330 12.65 2.43 10.23
CA TYR A 330 12.30 1.98 11.57
C TYR A 330 12.03 0.46 11.63
N ALA A 331 11.30 -0.04 10.64
CA ALA A 331 11.00 -1.47 10.53
C ALA A 331 12.25 -2.31 10.22
N ALA A 332 13.14 -1.81 9.35
CA ALA A 332 14.38 -2.49 8.95
C ALA A 332 15.39 -2.60 10.08
N ARG A 333 15.59 -1.54 10.86
CA ARG A 333 16.54 -1.52 11.99
C ARG A 333 16.16 -2.45 13.13
N GLY A 334 14.92 -2.94 13.15
CA GLY A 334 14.43 -3.81 14.20
C GLY A 334 14.27 -3.11 15.54
N LYS A 335 14.08 -3.89 16.60
CA LYS A 335 13.89 -3.38 17.98
C LYS A 335 15.18 -2.82 18.56
N GLU A 336 16.30 -3.27 18.09
CA GLU A 336 17.65 -2.97 18.59
C GLU A 336 18.24 -1.72 17.93
N GLY A 337 17.67 -1.25 16.83
CA GLY A 337 18.16 -0.08 16.08
C GLY A 337 19.43 -0.33 15.27
N ASN A 338 19.64 -1.57 14.82
CA ASN A 338 20.86 -2.00 14.13
C ASN A 338 21.09 -1.30 12.77
N PRO A 339 22.36 -1.13 12.34
CA PRO A 339 22.69 -0.60 11.00
C PRO A 339 22.19 -1.52 9.86
N PHE A 340 22.09 -2.81 10.13
CA PHE A 340 21.53 -3.84 9.25
C PHE A 340 20.32 -4.51 9.90
N PRO A 341 19.47 -5.23 9.15
CA PRO A 341 18.36 -5.98 9.74
C PRO A 341 18.76 -7.10 10.70
N TRP A 342 20.03 -7.41 10.81
CA TRP A 342 20.60 -8.43 11.69
C TRP A 342 21.62 -7.84 12.68
N GLU A 343 21.89 -8.58 13.75
CA GLU A 343 22.91 -8.20 14.74
C GLU A 343 24.32 -8.44 14.19
N THR A 344 25.18 -7.44 14.35
CA THR A 344 26.63 -7.55 14.10
C THR A 344 27.39 -7.43 15.40
N LYS A 345 28.27 -8.38 15.72
CA LYS A 345 29.00 -8.37 17.00
C LYS A 345 30.19 -7.42 16.99
N ASP A 346 31.01 -7.48 15.95
CA ASP A 346 32.29 -6.80 15.89
C ASP A 346 32.37 -5.73 14.79
N GLY A 347 31.30 -5.57 13.98
CA GLY A 347 31.22 -4.56 12.92
C GLY A 347 32.25 -4.73 11.79
N THR A 348 32.93 -5.88 11.71
CA THR A 348 33.86 -6.19 10.63
C THR A 348 33.11 -6.56 9.37
N ASP A 349 33.67 -6.31 8.20
CA ASP A 349 33.07 -6.68 6.91
C ASP A 349 32.72 -8.17 6.82
N ALA A 350 33.52 -9.05 7.42
CA ALA A 350 33.26 -10.47 7.47
C ALA A 350 32.03 -10.81 8.33
N ASP A 351 31.88 -10.16 9.48
CA ASP A 351 30.74 -10.34 10.41
C ASP A 351 29.43 -9.78 9.82
N VAL A 352 29.54 -8.78 8.96
CA VAL A 352 28.40 -8.13 8.33
C VAL A 352 27.88 -8.91 7.13
N LYS A 353 28.79 -9.51 6.35
CA LYS A 353 28.43 -10.26 5.11
C LYS A 353 27.89 -11.66 5.39
N LYS A 354 28.52 -12.39 6.32
CA LYS A 354 28.29 -13.83 6.53
C LYS A 354 28.09 -14.16 8.02
N ASN A 355 27.23 -15.12 8.28
CA ASN A 355 27.06 -15.69 9.60
C ASN A 355 28.24 -16.61 9.96
N LYS A 356 28.24 -17.16 11.18
CA LYS A 356 29.30 -18.06 11.65
C LYS A 356 29.46 -19.35 10.83
N GLN A 357 28.42 -19.74 10.11
CA GLN A 357 28.42 -20.90 9.21
C GLN A 357 28.92 -20.54 7.81
N GLY A 358 29.28 -19.28 7.55
CA GLY A 358 29.72 -18.78 6.24
C GLY A 358 28.61 -18.47 5.24
N CYS A 359 27.33 -18.50 5.66
CA CYS A 359 26.20 -18.14 4.80
C CYS A 359 25.99 -16.63 4.81
N PHE A 360 25.67 -16.03 3.67
CA PHE A 360 25.32 -14.62 3.57
C PHE A 360 24.01 -14.33 4.30
N TYR A 361 23.86 -13.10 4.76
CA TYR A 361 22.66 -12.62 5.45
C TYR A 361 21.60 -12.05 4.50
N ALA A 362 21.97 -11.72 3.25
CA ALA A 362 21.12 -11.07 2.25
C ALA A 362 21.57 -11.42 0.84
N ASN A 363 20.69 -11.18 -0.12
CA ASN A 363 21.00 -11.22 -1.56
C ASN A 363 21.48 -9.83 -2.02
N PHE A 364 22.76 -9.71 -2.31
CA PHE A 364 23.41 -8.46 -2.75
C PHE A 364 24.68 -8.81 -3.55
N LYS A 365 25.34 -7.83 -4.14
CA LYS A 365 26.62 -8.05 -4.82
C LYS A 365 27.79 -7.99 -3.82
N PRO A 366 28.34 -9.14 -3.37
CA PRO A 366 29.33 -9.16 -2.29
C PRO A 366 30.67 -8.56 -2.67
N ASP A 367 31.10 -8.75 -3.92
CA ASP A 367 32.39 -8.28 -4.45
C ASP A 367 32.25 -7.76 -5.90
N GLU A 368 33.29 -7.10 -6.40
CA GLU A 368 33.28 -6.57 -7.77
C GLU A 368 33.09 -7.68 -8.81
N GLY A 369 32.02 -7.57 -9.61
CA GLY A 369 31.73 -8.51 -10.71
C GLY A 369 31.25 -9.90 -10.30
N ASN A 370 31.23 -10.24 -9.01
CA ASN A 370 30.81 -11.55 -8.52
C ASN A 370 29.39 -11.48 -7.92
N TYR A 371 28.37 -11.59 -8.77
CA TYR A 371 26.98 -11.60 -8.33
C TYR A 371 26.53 -12.91 -7.70
N VAL A 372 27.21 -14.02 -7.98
CA VAL A 372 26.76 -15.35 -7.54
C VAL A 372 27.37 -15.82 -6.24
N GLU A 373 28.19 -15.02 -5.59
CA GLU A 373 28.86 -15.43 -4.35
C GLU A 373 27.89 -15.70 -3.20
N ASP A 374 26.77 -14.97 -3.16
CA ASP A 374 25.69 -15.18 -2.19
C ASP A 374 24.73 -16.34 -2.57
N GLY A 375 24.97 -16.98 -3.72
CA GLY A 375 24.17 -18.08 -4.27
C GLY A 375 23.09 -17.67 -5.27
N ASN A 376 22.94 -16.39 -5.57
CA ASN A 376 21.93 -15.88 -6.50
C ASN A 376 22.57 -14.99 -7.57
N LEU A 377 22.16 -15.13 -8.82
CA LEU A 377 22.64 -14.29 -9.92
C LEU A 377 21.83 -13.00 -10.05
N ILE A 378 20.55 -13.08 -9.72
CA ILE A 378 19.56 -12.01 -9.75
C ILE A 378 18.80 -12.01 -8.41
N THR A 379 17.56 -11.55 -8.42
CA THR A 379 16.65 -11.66 -7.25
C THR A 379 16.58 -13.11 -6.73
N SER A 380 16.29 -13.28 -5.47
CA SER A 380 16.00 -14.56 -4.83
C SER A 380 14.51 -14.71 -4.52
N ARG A 381 14.09 -15.92 -4.13
CA ARG A 381 12.77 -16.10 -3.52
C ARG A 381 12.69 -15.27 -2.24
N VAL A 382 11.53 -14.66 -1.99
CA VAL A 382 11.32 -13.89 -0.78
C VAL A 382 11.39 -14.78 0.47
N GLY A 383 11.91 -14.25 1.55
CA GLY A 383 11.93 -14.93 2.85
C GLY A 383 12.93 -16.07 3.01
N ILE A 384 13.94 -16.19 2.12
CA ILE A 384 14.95 -17.25 2.25
C ILE A 384 16.04 -16.92 3.27
N TYR A 385 16.22 -15.65 3.58
CA TYR A 385 17.16 -15.18 4.59
C TYR A 385 16.46 -15.01 5.95
N GLY A 386 17.22 -14.80 7.02
CA GLY A 386 16.67 -14.66 8.36
C GLY A 386 15.84 -13.38 8.52
N ALA A 387 14.70 -13.49 9.22
CA ALA A 387 13.91 -12.32 9.58
C ALA A 387 14.63 -11.46 10.62
N ASN A 388 14.41 -10.13 10.58
CA ASN A 388 14.84 -9.23 11.63
C ASN A 388 13.99 -9.41 12.92
N SER A 389 14.30 -8.67 13.99
CA SER A 389 13.61 -8.78 15.28
C SER A 389 12.13 -8.33 15.24
N ASN A 390 11.68 -7.67 14.19
CA ASN A 390 10.27 -7.37 13.93
C ASN A 390 9.55 -8.49 13.18
N GLY A 391 10.27 -9.51 12.68
CA GLY A 391 9.71 -10.61 11.88
C GLY A 391 9.59 -10.28 10.39
N LEU A 392 10.40 -9.32 9.90
CA LEU A 392 10.44 -8.88 8.51
C LEU A 392 11.64 -9.50 7.80
N TYR A 393 11.41 -9.98 6.59
CA TYR A 393 12.42 -10.59 5.72
C TYR A 393 12.86 -9.60 4.64
N ASP A 394 14.04 -9.83 4.09
CA ASP A 394 14.58 -9.16 2.91
C ASP A 394 14.60 -7.61 3.03
N MET A 395 14.78 -7.11 4.28
CA MET A 395 14.92 -5.67 4.54
C MET A 395 16.31 -5.13 4.14
N ALA A 396 17.15 -5.96 3.56
CA ALA A 396 18.45 -5.61 3.01
C ALA A 396 18.72 -6.50 1.80
N GLY A 397 19.02 -5.91 0.64
CA GLY A 397 19.26 -6.64 -0.60
C GLY A 397 17.97 -7.17 -1.22
N ASN A 398 18.07 -8.17 -2.05
CA ASN A 398 17.05 -8.74 -2.92
C ASN A 398 16.51 -7.67 -3.89
N VAL A 399 15.47 -6.94 -3.58
CA VAL A 399 15.07 -5.75 -4.34
C VAL A 399 15.04 -4.51 -3.47
N ALA A 400 15.45 -3.38 -4.02
CA ALA A 400 15.23 -2.09 -3.39
C ALA A 400 13.72 -1.77 -3.42
N GLU A 401 13.23 -1.03 -2.44
CA GLU A 401 11.79 -0.90 -2.24
C GLU A 401 11.30 0.54 -2.36
N TRP A 402 10.22 0.71 -3.14
CA TRP A 402 9.51 1.98 -3.23
C TRP A 402 8.94 2.39 -1.87
N THR A 403 9.14 3.66 -1.50
CA THR A 403 8.43 4.29 -0.39
C THR A 403 7.48 5.39 -0.88
N SER A 404 6.53 5.81 -0.04
CA SER A 404 5.61 6.92 -0.39
C SER A 404 6.29 8.28 -0.37
N THR A 405 7.49 8.40 0.19
CA THR A 405 8.17 9.66 0.46
C THR A 405 8.88 10.21 -0.77
N VAL A 406 8.70 11.51 -1.03
CA VAL A 406 9.51 12.26 -2.02
C VAL A 406 10.95 12.36 -1.52
N TYR A 407 11.89 12.01 -2.36
CA TYR A 407 13.30 12.10 -2.02
C TYR A 407 13.78 13.54 -2.01
N THR A 408 14.36 13.95 -0.90
CA THR A 408 15.06 15.23 -0.73
C THR A 408 16.48 15.01 -0.21
N SER A 409 17.41 15.82 -0.63
CA SER A 409 18.80 15.73 -0.15
C SER A 409 18.95 16.08 1.34
N SER A 410 18.06 16.92 1.87
CA SER A 410 18.00 17.25 3.29
C SER A 410 17.41 16.11 4.14
N GLY A 411 16.87 15.07 3.51
CA GLY A 411 16.26 13.95 4.20
C GLY A 411 15.13 14.40 5.12
N VAL A 412 15.08 13.77 6.28
CA VAL A 412 14.07 14.05 7.32
C VAL A 412 14.36 15.30 8.16
N ALA A 413 15.47 15.98 7.91
CA ALA A 413 15.87 17.14 8.74
C ALA A 413 14.83 18.28 8.73
N ALA A 414 14.08 18.41 7.64
CA ALA A 414 13.02 19.42 7.47
C ALA A 414 11.61 18.90 7.80
N MET A 415 11.46 17.63 8.20
CA MET A 415 10.16 17.04 8.50
C MET A 415 9.81 17.16 9.98
N ALA A 416 8.54 16.91 10.33
CA ALA A 416 8.11 16.78 11.71
C ALA A 416 8.81 15.61 12.42
N ASP A 417 8.84 15.63 13.76
CA ASP A 417 9.42 14.57 14.59
C ASP A 417 8.39 13.51 15.01
N LEU A 418 7.15 13.69 14.59
CA LEU A 418 6.04 12.75 14.81
C LEU A 418 5.47 12.29 13.46
N ASN A 419 5.58 11.00 13.16
CA ASN A 419 5.05 10.37 11.95
C ASN A 419 5.35 11.16 10.66
N PRO A 420 6.61 11.53 10.38
CA PRO A 420 6.91 12.39 9.25
C PRO A 420 6.50 11.78 7.93
N GLN A 421 5.82 12.55 7.12
CA GLN A 421 5.40 12.19 5.79
C GLN A 421 5.64 13.36 4.83
N LEU A 422 6.30 13.10 3.73
CA LEU A 422 6.42 14.00 2.60
C LEU A 422 5.95 13.23 1.36
N SER A 423 4.64 13.15 1.19
CA SER A 423 4.03 12.43 0.07
C SER A 423 3.54 13.43 -0.96
N TYR A 424 3.90 13.21 -2.21
CA TYR A 424 3.45 14.01 -3.34
C TYR A 424 3.42 13.13 -4.59
N ASN A 425 2.32 13.11 -5.32
CA ASN A 425 2.24 12.48 -6.62
C ASN A 425 2.49 13.56 -7.68
N ALA A 426 3.69 13.54 -8.25
CA ALA A 426 4.11 14.58 -9.18
C ALA A 426 3.37 14.46 -10.53
N ALA A 427 2.83 15.57 -11.00
CA ALA A 427 2.26 15.67 -12.32
C ALA A 427 3.34 15.61 -13.43
N LYS A 428 2.92 15.42 -14.68
CA LYS A 428 3.86 15.32 -15.81
C LYS A 428 4.68 16.60 -15.98
N GLU A 429 4.06 17.75 -15.71
CA GLU A 429 4.64 19.09 -15.87
C GLU A 429 5.52 19.50 -14.69
N ASP A 430 5.44 18.79 -13.57
CA ASP A 430 6.20 19.11 -12.37
C ASP A 430 7.72 18.98 -12.59
N PRO A 431 8.52 19.75 -11.83
CA PRO A 431 9.98 19.61 -11.83
C PRO A 431 10.44 18.19 -11.51
N TYR A 432 11.50 17.73 -12.16
CA TYR A 432 12.05 16.38 -11.95
C TYR A 432 12.38 16.06 -10.49
N LEU A 433 12.72 17.07 -9.69
CA LEU A 433 13.00 16.89 -8.26
C LEU A 433 11.81 16.32 -7.49
N LEU A 434 10.58 16.75 -7.83
CA LEU A 434 9.36 16.28 -7.19
C LEU A 434 8.94 14.88 -7.66
N LYS A 435 9.45 14.43 -8.80
CA LYS A 435 9.22 13.08 -9.35
C LYS A 435 10.09 12.01 -8.70
N ARG A 436 11.11 12.40 -7.91
CA ARG A 436 11.97 11.45 -7.22
C ARG A 436 11.28 10.87 -6.00
N LYS A 437 11.23 9.56 -5.92
CA LYS A 437 10.72 8.82 -4.74
C LYS A 437 11.88 8.16 -4.02
N SER A 438 11.84 8.19 -2.69
CA SER A 438 12.82 7.47 -1.89
C SER A 438 12.67 5.96 -2.09
N VAL A 439 13.82 5.31 -2.32
CA VAL A 439 13.95 3.87 -2.45
C VAL A 439 14.92 3.38 -1.39
N ARG A 440 14.61 2.28 -0.74
CA ARG A 440 15.31 1.77 0.45
C ARG A 440 15.73 0.32 0.28
N GLY A 441 16.67 -0.15 1.13
CA GLY A 441 17.07 -1.54 1.24
C GLY A 441 18.24 -1.98 0.38
N GLY A 442 18.50 -1.28 -0.74
CA GLY A 442 19.43 -1.78 -1.76
C GLY A 442 18.92 -3.06 -2.42
N SER A 443 19.68 -3.62 -3.34
CA SER A 443 19.21 -4.74 -4.17
C SER A 443 20.31 -5.75 -4.47
N TRP A 444 19.95 -6.85 -5.13
CA TRP A 444 20.83 -7.92 -5.59
C TRP A 444 22.05 -7.44 -6.41
N LYS A 445 21.95 -6.27 -7.05
CA LYS A 445 23.05 -5.68 -7.82
C LYS A 445 23.95 -4.72 -7.03
N ASP A 446 23.55 -4.36 -5.82
CA ASP A 446 24.20 -3.31 -5.02
C ASP A 446 25.22 -3.89 -4.04
N PRO A 447 26.34 -3.19 -3.76
CA PRO A 447 27.32 -3.64 -2.79
C PRO A 447 26.81 -3.46 -1.34
N LEU A 448 27.53 -4.04 -0.39
CA LEU A 448 27.19 -4.06 1.03
C LEU A 448 26.82 -2.69 1.63
N SER A 449 27.51 -1.63 1.22
CA SER A 449 27.25 -0.28 1.72
C SER A 449 25.85 0.24 1.38
N TYR A 450 25.28 -0.22 0.27
CA TYR A 450 23.96 0.20 -0.22
C TYR A 450 22.79 -0.54 0.43
N ILE A 451 23.04 -1.71 1.04
CA ILE A 451 22.00 -2.50 1.72
C ILE A 451 21.87 -2.18 3.22
N ARG A 452 22.56 -1.16 3.72
CA ARG A 452 22.39 -0.66 5.08
C ARG A 452 21.00 -0.08 5.29
N SER A 453 20.41 -0.29 6.46
CA SER A 453 19.07 0.23 6.78
C SER A 453 18.96 1.75 6.66
N ALA A 454 20.04 2.50 6.92
CA ALA A 454 20.09 3.96 6.79
C ALA A 454 20.35 4.46 5.36
N TRP A 455 20.77 3.56 4.45
CA TRP A 455 21.09 3.97 3.09
C TRP A 455 19.86 4.51 2.36
N ARG A 456 20.01 5.65 1.71
CA ARG A 456 18.96 6.36 0.98
C ARG A 456 19.33 6.49 -0.47
N THR A 457 18.44 6.03 -1.33
CA THR A 457 18.53 6.26 -2.77
C THR A 457 17.18 6.73 -3.31
N TRP A 458 17.10 6.98 -4.59
CA TRP A 458 15.88 7.42 -5.23
C TRP A 458 15.81 6.92 -6.69
N GLU A 459 14.59 6.86 -7.18
CA GLU A 459 14.31 6.70 -8.60
C GLU A 459 13.11 7.60 -8.97
N TYR A 460 12.94 7.89 -10.24
CA TYR A 460 11.78 8.62 -10.73
C TYR A 460 10.53 7.76 -10.63
N GLN A 461 9.40 8.36 -10.21
CA GLN A 461 8.15 7.65 -9.94
C GLN A 461 7.61 6.83 -11.13
N ASN A 462 7.97 7.21 -12.35
CA ASN A 462 7.54 6.58 -13.60
C ASN A 462 8.62 5.68 -14.24
N GLN A 463 9.73 5.41 -13.55
CA GLN A 463 10.80 4.56 -14.07
C GLN A 463 10.77 3.18 -13.43
N PRO A 464 10.41 2.14 -14.21
CA PRO A 464 10.49 0.76 -13.76
C PRO A 464 11.95 0.26 -13.79
N ARG A 465 12.35 -0.55 -12.81
CA ARG A 465 13.69 -1.13 -12.72
C ARG A 465 13.62 -2.62 -12.42
N SER A 466 14.57 -3.38 -12.92
CA SER A 466 14.71 -4.82 -12.67
C SER A 466 15.21 -5.16 -11.25
N PHE A 467 15.50 -4.15 -10.47
CA PHE A 467 16.03 -4.26 -9.11
C PHE A 467 15.22 -3.44 -8.08
N ILE A 468 14.06 -2.92 -8.47
CA ILE A 468 13.15 -2.21 -7.56
C ILE A 468 11.81 -2.92 -7.53
N GLY A 469 11.39 -3.27 -6.32
CA GLY A 469 10.08 -3.80 -5.98
C GLY A 469 9.41 -2.95 -4.89
N PHE A 470 8.54 -3.55 -4.09
CA PHE A 470 7.87 -2.86 -2.98
C PHE A 470 7.23 -3.84 -1.99
N ARG A 471 6.89 -3.33 -0.82
CA ARG A 471 5.98 -3.96 0.15
C ARG A 471 4.93 -2.98 0.62
N CYS A 472 3.78 -3.49 1.11
CA CYS A 472 2.70 -2.65 1.61
C CYS A 472 2.76 -2.51 3.12
N VAL A 473 2.22 -1.39 3.61
CA VAL A 473 1.91 -1.16 5.01
C VAL A 473 0.44 -0.82 5.19
N ARG A 474 -0.05 -0.95 6.42
CA ARG A 474 -1.37 -0.49 6.83
C ARG A 474 -1.28 0.11 8.23
N SER A 475 -1.72 1.35 8.40
CA SER A 475 -1.74 2.01 9.70
C SER A 475 -2.63 1.23 10.67
N LYS A 476 -2.19 1.11 11.92
CA LYS A 476 -2.96 0.41 12.96
C LYS A 476 -3.87 1.42 13.68
N ALA A 477 -5.17 1.21 13.62
CA ALA A 477 -6.13 2.03 14.33
C ALA A 477 -6.18 1.64 15.80
N GLY A 478 -5.68 2.51 16.68
CA GLY A 478 -5.71 2.33 18.13
C GLY A 478 -4.75 1.26 18.65
N SER A 479 -4.38 1.35 19.90
CA SER A 479 -3.72 0.25 20.60
C SER A 479 -4.73 -0.39 21.56
N ALA A 480 -4.86 -1.72 21.50
CA ALA A 480 -5.44 -2.44 22.61
C ALA A 480 -4.70 -2.01 23.87
N SER A 481 -5.49 -1.59 24.89
CA SER A 481 -5.05 -1.14 26.20
C SER A 481 -3.67 -1.69 26.59
N THR A 482 -2.66 -0.88 26.56
CA THR A 482 -1.44 -1.15 27.32
C THR A 482 -1.86 -1.23 28.78
N LYS A 483 -1.69 -2.37 29.43
CA LYS A 483 -1.74 -2.46 30.88
C LYS A 483 -0.78 -1.39 31.41
N VAL A 484 -1.34 -0.33 32.00
CA VAL A 484 -0.55 0.68 32.70
C VAL A 484 0.23 -0.06 33.76
N THR A 485 1.53 -0.26 33.53
CA THR A 485 2.41 -0.81 34.54
C THR A 485 2.46 0.21 35.66
N LYS A 486 1.77 -0.05 36.76
CA LYS A 486 1.81 0.80 37.95
C LYS A 486 3.26 0.83 38.42
N THR A 487 3.98 1.89 38.03
CA THR A 487 5.29 2.17 38.59
C THR A 487 5.08 2.40 40.09
N LYS A 488 5.50 1.45 40.92
CA LYS A 488 5.53 1.64 42.37
C LYS A 488 6.48 2.77 42.66
N LEU A 489 5.96 3.96 42.93
CA LEU A 489 6.73 5.04 43.53
C LEU A 489 7.33 4.50 44.84
N LYS A 490 8.66 4.30 44.85
CA LYS A 490 9.39 4.05 46.10
C LYS A 490 9.18 5.26 47.01
N LYS A 491 8.40 5.09 48.09
CA LYS A 491 8.34 6.06 49.18
C LYS A 491 9.77 6.21 49.71
N SER A 492 10.39 7.37 49.50
CA SER A 492 11.59 7.79 50.18
C SER A 492 11.22 7.84 51.69
N LYS A 493 11.85 6.96 52.46
CA LYS A 493 11.84 7.12 53.92
C LYS A 493 12.74 8.31 54.25
N ARG A 494 12.15 9.36 54.85
CA ARG A 494 12.90 10.35 55.62
C ARG A 494 13.35 9.73 56.93
#